data_466ee6cfbdf354a0a65a5b8f30e3b354
#
_entry.id   466ee6cfbdf354a0a65a5b8f30e3b354
#
_cell.length_a   1.000
_cell.length_b   1.000
_cell.length_c   1.000
_cell.angle_alpha   90.00
_cell.angle_beta   90.00
_cell.angle_gamma   90.00
#
_symmetry.space_group_name_H-M   'P 1'
#
loop_
_entity.id
_entity.type
_entity.pdbx_description
1 polymer ?
#
loop_
_entity_poly.entity_id
_entity_poly.type
_entity_poly.pdbx_seq_one_letter_code
_entity_poly.pdbx_strand_id
1 'polypeptide(L)'
;MNTPLFRCFLLGLLWLLLTVAAQGQPLRPNSGPTALAVGETFTLTSKALGETRRINVYLPPGYAEAGAAGLPVLYMPDGGLKEDFLHVAGLVQVLVGNGTMRPFLLVGIENTERRRDLTGPTTNPGDRKIAPRVGGSAAFRAFIRHELMPAIQKRYRTTNEKAIVGESLAGLFVVETFLLAPDLFDTYLAFDPSLWWNNAQLLNQAGSLLRARPTRGKTLYLAVSSEKQITADAQRLSDTLRTKAGRNTKWTFEPMPEETHQTIYHPAALRAFRAVFRPQPAPAK
;
A
#
# COMPACT_ATOMS: atom_id res chain seq x y z
N MET A 1 79.87 -32.44 -33.64
CA MET A 1 80.17 -31.05 -33.29
C MET A 1 78.83 -30.35 -32.96
N ASN A 2 78.70 -30.08 -31.73
CA ASN A 2 77.76 -29.16 -31.05
C ASN A 2 76.26 -29.11 -31.45
N THR A 3 75.48 -29.88 -30.64
CA THR A 3 74.05 -29.62 -30.40
C THR A 3 73.87 -28.58 -29.30
N PRO A 4 72.94 -27.66 -29.36
CA PRO A 4 72.38 -27.00 -28.15
C PRO A 4 70.99 -27.53 -27.82
N LEU A 5 70.88 -27.84 -26.58
CA LEU A 5 69.67 -28.24 -25.81
C LEU A 5 68.57 -27.22 -25.88
N PHE A 6 67.42 -27.62 -26.37
CA PHE A 6 66.15 -26.88 -26.19
C PHE A 6 65.63 -27.11 -24.79
N ARG A 7 65.65 -26.08 -23.96
CA ARG A 7 64.94 -26.07 -22.66
C ARG A 7 63.50 -25.61 -22.92
N CYS A 8 62.59 -26.54 -22.88
CA CYS A 8 61.14 -26.26 -22.74
C CYS A 8 60.85 -25.66 -21.38
N PHE A 9 60.48 -24.38 -21.32
CA PHE A 9 59.84 -23.77 -20.17
C PHE A 9 58.38 -24.12 -20.21
N LEU A 10 57.90 -25.04 -19.38
CA LEU A 10 56.49 -25.26 -19.05
C LEU A 10 56.05 -24.12 -18.09
N LEU A 11 55.40 -23.12 -18.62
CA LEU A 11 54.63 -22.16 -17.84
C LEU A 11 53.32 -22.83 -17.46
N GLY A 12 53.29 -23.40 -16.26
CA GLY A 12 52.07 -23.86 -15.62
C GLY A 12 51.20 -22.67 -15.22
N LEU A 13 50.14 -22.43 -15.97
CA LEU A 13 49.10 -21.47 -15.62
C LEU A 13 48.26 -22.09 -14.51
N LEU A 14 48.57 -21.72 -13.25
CA LEU A 14 47.76 -22.08 -12.08
C LEU A 14 46.51 -21.22 -12.10
N TRP A 15 45.40 -21.71 -12.66
CA TRP A 15 44.10 -21.14 -12.51
C TRP A 15 43.64 -21.39 -11.07
N LEU A 16 43.79 -20.37 -10.23
CA LEU A 16 43.14 -20.33 -8.91
C LEU A 16 41.66 -20.13 -9.16
N LEU A 17 40.86 -21.19 -9.21
CA LEU A 17 39.42 -21.15 -9.07
C LEU A 17 39.10 -20.73 -7.63
N LEU A 18 38.92 -19.44 -7.42
CA LEU A 18 38.25 -18.90 -6.25
C LEU A 18 36.79 -19.32 -6.32
N THR A 19 36.47 -20.53 -5.89
CA THR A 19 35.14 -20.92 -5.49
C THR A 19 34.84 -20.12 -4.22
N VAL A 20 34.14 -18.99 -4.37
CA VAL A 20 33.43 -18.38 -3.25
C VAL A 20 32.32 -19.36 -2.86
N ALA A 21 32.67 -20.30 -2.01
CA ALA A 21 31.67 -21.08 -1.30
C ALA A 21 30.90 -20.07 -0.46
N ALA A 22 29.66 -19.80 -0.88
CA ALA A 22 28.67 -19.18 -0.01
C ALA A 22 28.55 -20.13 1.19
N GLN A 23 29.34 -19.87 2.25
CA GLN A 23 29.20 -20.56 3.51
C GLN A 23 27.85 -20.14 4.11
N GLY A 24 26.80 -20.84 3.70
CA GLY A 24 25.59 -20.87 4.48
C GLY A 24 26.02 -21.29 5.89
N GLN A 25 25.84 -20.42 6.86
CA GLN A 25 26.12 -20.77 8.25
C GLN A 25 25.35 -22.06 8.55
N PRO A 26 26.01 -23.14 8.97
CA PRO A 26 25.31 -24.36 9.32
C PRO A 26 24.31 -24.04 10.43
N LEU A 27 23.04 -24.27 10.20
CA LEU A 27 22.00 -24.19 11.22
C LEU A 27 22.47 -25.05 12.38
N ARG A 28 22.72 -24.44 13.54
CA ARG A 28 23.16 -25.17 14.73
C ARG A 28 22.10 -26.21 15.08
N PRO A 29 22.42 -27.51 15.19
CA PRO A 29 21.43 -28.58 15.31
C PRO A 29 20.52 -28.54 16.56
N ASN A 30 20.71 -27.60 17.48
CA ASN A 30 19.99 -27.47 18.75
C ASN A 30 19.56 -26.05 19.10
N SER A 31 19.46 -25.13 18.14
CA SER A 31 18.81 -23.86 18.41
C SER A 31 17.29 -24.05 18.37
N GLY A 32 16.60 -23.78 19.47
CA GLY A 32 15.13 -23.74 19.50
C GLY A 32 14.58 -22.76 18.44
N PRO A 33 13.25 -22.74 18.20
CA PRO A 33 12.66 -21.88 17.21
C PRO A 33 12.98 -20.41 17.50
N THR A 34 13.34 -19.65 16.47
CA THR A 34 13.56 -18.20 16.53
C THR A 34 12.40 -17.46 15.88
N ALA A 35 12.10 -16.25 16.38
CA ALA A 35 11.04 -15.45 15.80
C ALA A 35 11.37 -15.04 14.35
N LEU A 36 10.38 -15.16 13.46
CA LEU A 36 10.46 -14.63 12.11
C LEU A 36 9.99 -13.18 12.11
N ALA A 37 10.88 -12.22 11.88
CA ALA A 37 10.54 -10.81 11.78
C ALA A 37 10.08 -10.48 10.35
N VAL A 38 8.87 -9.91 10.22
CA VAL A 38 8.32 -9.42 8.95
C VAL A 38 8.52 -7.92 8.80
N GLY A 39 8.66 -7.19 9.91
CA GLY A 39 8.79 -5.73 9.92
C GLY A 39 8.94 -5.21 11.35
N GLU A 40 8.60 -3.94 11.55
CA GLU A 40 8.68 -3.25 12.82
C GLU A 40 7.29 -2.86 13.32
N THR A 41 7.12 -2.73 14.63
CA THR A 41 5.90 -2.23 15.24
C THR A 41 6.22 -1.18 16.30
N PHE A 42 5.38 -0.14 16.38
CA PHE A 42 5.43 0.84 17.45
C PHE A 42 4.04 1.36 17.81
N THR A 43 3.93 2.05 18.91
CA THR A 43 2.68 2.72 19.31
C THR A 43 2.81 4.22 19.16
N LEU A 44 1.68 4.88 18.82
CA LEU A 44 1.56 6.31 18.68
C LEU A 44 0.32 6.78 19.46
N THR A 45 0.51 7.60 20.48
CA THR A 45 -0.60 8.24 21.19
C THR A 45 -1.15 9.37 20.34
N SER A 46 -2.43 9.27 20.00
CA SER A 46 -3.14 10.23 19.14
C SER A 46 -3.98 11.18 19.99
N LYS A 47 -3.78 12.47 19.79
CA LYS A 47 -4.65 13.52 20.33
C LYS A 47 -5.95 13.63 19.54
N ALA A 48 -5.86 13.46 18.21
CA ALA A 48 -7.01 13.54 17.32
C ALA A 48 -8.06 12.44 17.60
N LEU A 49 -7.59 11.24 18.01
CA LEU A 49 -8.44 10.09 18.31
C LEU A 49 -8.69 9.88 19.81
N GLY A 50 -7.89 10.49 20.68
CA GLY A 50 -7.95 10.30 22.13
C GLY A 50 -7.52 8.90 22.59
N GLU A 51 -6.68 8.21 21.81
CA GLU A 51 -6.27 6.83 22.08
C GLU A 51 -4.87 6.54 21.57
N THR A 52 -4.31 5.38 21.93
CA THR A 52 -3.03 4.91 21.42
C THR A 52 -3.26 3.93 20.25
N ARG A 53 -2.56 4.16 19.15
CA ARG A 53 -2.59 3.33 17.94
C ARG A 53 -1.33 2.49 17.81
N ARG A 54 -1.50 1.25 17.38
CA ARG A 54 -0.39 0.41 16.94
C ARG A 54 -0.17 0.62 15.44
N ILE A 55 1.09 0.81 15.07
CA ILE A 55 1.53 1.02 13.71
C ILE A 55 2.52 -0.09 13.37
N ASN A 56 2.29 -0.78 12.27
CA ASN A 56 3.15 -1.82 11.73
C ASN A 56 3.82 -1.31 10.46
N VAL A 57 5.13 -1.53 10.32
CA VAL A 57 5.89 -1.02 9.18
C VAL A 57 6.67 -2.16 8.55
N TYR A 58 6.46 -2.38 7.25
CA TYR A 58 7.29 -3.26 6.45
C TYR A 58 8.30 -2.43 5.66
N LEU A 59 9.57 -2.83 5.75
CA LEU A 59 10.69 -2.21 5.06
C LEU A 59 11.14 -3.16 3.93
N PRO A 60 11.09 -2.75 2.66
CA PRO A 60 11.50 -3.61 1.55
C PRO A 60 13.01 -3.86 1.57
N PRO A 61 13.48 -4.94 0.90
CA PRO A 61 14.91 -5.23 0.76
C PRO A 61 15.71 -4.02 0.27
N GLY A 62 16.92 -3.85 0.77
CA GLY A 62 17.81 -2.72 0.43
C GLY A 62 17.55 -1.44 1.22
N TYR A 63 16.43 -1.32 1.93
CA TYR A 63 16.12 -0.09 2.68
C TYR A 63 17.13 0.20 3.82
N ALA A 64 17.61 -0.84 4.49
CA ALA A 64 18.56 -0.70 5.61
C ALA A 64 20.01 -0.41 5.16
N GLU A 65 20.31 -0.49 3.87
CA GLU A 65 21.65 -0.27 3.35
C GLU A 65 22.12 1.17 3.57
N ALA A 66 23.41 1.34 3.86
CA ALA A 66 24.00 2.67 4.05
C ALA A 66 23.88 3.49 2.76
N GLY A 67 23.39 4.73 2.88
CA GLY A 67 23.18 5.62 1.75
C GLY A 67 21.96 5.35 0.88
N ALA A 68 21.10 4.39 1.25
CA ALA A 68 19.85 4.15 0.53
C ALA A 68 18.96 5.41 0.51
N ALA A 69 18.40 5.71 -0.65
CA ALA A 69 17.47 6.83 -0.83
C ALA A 69 16.18 6.62 -0.01
N GLY A 70 15.48 7.71 0.28
CA GLY A 70 14.14 7.63 0.85
C GLY A 70 13.15 6.95 -0.09
N LEU A 71 12.18 6.25 0.46
CA LEU A 71 11.13 5.55 -0.30
C LEU A 71 9.77 6.23 -0.16
N PRO A 72 8.89 6.12 -1.17
CA PRO A 72 7.49 6.47 -1.03
C PRO A 72 6.81 5.58 0.01
N VAL A 73 5.69 6.06 0.55
CA VAL A 73 4.97 5.37 1.62
C VAL A 73 3.58 4.95 1.15
N LEU A 74 3.27 3.67 1.31
CA LEU A 74 1.94 3.10 1.14
C LEU A 74 1.30 2.93 2.52
N TYR A 75 0.26 3.68 2.79
CA TYR A 75 -0.54 3.58 4.02
C TYR A 75 -1.69 2.61 3.81
N MET A 76 -2.03 1.86 4.86
CA MET A 76 -3.19 0.97 4.85
C MET A 76 -3.91 0.98 6.20
N PRO A 77 -5.20 1.31 6.26
CA PRO A 77 -6.09 0.86 7.33
C PRO A 77 -6.18 -0.67 7.32
N ASP A 78 -6.79 -1.25 8.34
CA ASP A 78 -6.82 -2.72 8.51
C ASP A 78 -5.40 -3.32 8.53
N GLY A 79 -4.46 -2.58 9.14
CA GLY A 79 -3.02 -2.85 9.10
C GLY A 79 -2.48 -3.62 10.31
N GLY A 80 -3.33 -4.33 11.07
CA GLY A 80 -2.92 -5.19 12.17
C GLY A 80 -2.38 -6.54 11.69
N LEU A 81 -1.62 -7.24 12.55
CA LEU A 81 -1.08 -8.57 12.23
C LEU A 81 -2.16 -9.64 12.07
N LYS A 82 -3.35 -9.43 12.64
CA LYS A 82 -4.53 -10.29 12.48
C LYS A 82 -5.52 -9.75 11.45
N GLU A 83 -5.12 -8.70 10.75
CA GLU A 83 -5.84 -8.05 9.66
C GLU A 83 -5.05 -8.27 8.36
N ASP A 84 -5.02 -7.31 7.46
CA ASP A 84 -4.45 -7.48 6.13
C ASP A 84 -2.96 -7.15 6.00
N PHE A 85 -2.28 -6.76 7.10
CA PHE A 85 -0.88 -6.32 7.03
C PHE A 85 0.06 -7.35 6.42
N LEU A 86 0.00 -8.61 6.90
CA LEU A 86 0.91 -9.66 6.41
C LEU A 86 0.68 -9.99 4.93
N HIS A 87 -0.58 -10.01 4.53
CA HIS A 87 -1.00 -10.24 3.16
C HIS A 87 -0.45 -9.16 2.22
N VAL A 88 -0.65 -7.87 2.55
CA VAL A 88 -0.17 -6.76 1.72
C VAL A 88 1.36 -6.64 1.76
N ALA A 89 1.99 -6.87 2.91
CA ALA A 89 3.46 -6.90 3.03
C ALA A 89 4.07 -8.00 2.13
N GLY A 90 3.45 -9.18 2.08
CA GLY A 90 3.86 -10.27 1.18
C GLY A 90 3.75 -9.88 -0.30
N LEU A 91 2.67 -9.20 -0.69
CA LEU A 91 2.52 -8.67 -2.05
C LEU A 91 3.63 -7.65 -2.39
N VAL A 92 3.88 -6.68 -1.50
CA VAL A 92 4.96 -5.71 -1.71
C VAL A 92 6.32 -6.42 -1.82
N GLN A 93 6.60 -7.39 -0.94
CA GLN A 93 7.83 -8.18 -0.98
C GLN A 93 8.04 -8.85 -2.34
N VAL A 94 7.04 -9.59 -2.80
CA VAL A 94 7.13 -10.36 -4.06
C VAL A 94 7.25 -9.43 -5.26
N LEU A 95 6.45 -8.36 -5.32
CA LEU A 95 6.42 -7.45 -6.46
C LEU A 95 7.68 -6.59 -6.57
N VAL A 96 8.25 -6.17 -5.45
CA VAL A 96 9.54 -5.47 -5.42
C VAL A 96 10.67 -6.44 -5.80
N GLY A 97 10.64 -7.65 -5.23
CA GLY A 97 11.67 -8.67 -5.49
C GLY A 97 11.73 -9.13 -6.95
N ASN A 98 10.59 -9.20 -7.65
CA ASN A 98 10.54 -9.57 -9.07
C ASN A 98 10.57 -8.37 -10.04
N GLY A 99 10.75 -7.14 -9.53
CA GLY A 99 10.89 -5.94 -10.35
C GLY A 99 9.62 -5.45 -11.03
N THR A 100 8.43 -5.90 -10.61
CA THR A 100 7.16 -5.45 -11.19
C THR A 100 6.51 -4.27 -10.46
N MET A 101 7.04 -3.92 -9.28
CA MET A 101 6.70 -2.76 -8.48
C MET A 101 7.96 -2.09 -7.98
N ARG A 102 8.03 -0.77 -7.99
CA ARG A 102 9.11 -0.03 -7.32
C ARG A 102 8.94 -0.11 -5.80
N PRO A 103 10.03 -0.02 -5.02
CA PRO A 103 9.96 -0.18 -3.58
C PRO A 103 9.14 0.91 -2.88
N PHE A 104 8.33 0.51 -1.92
CA PHE A 104 7.56 1.34 -0.99
C PHE A 104 7.77 0.86 0.44
N LEU A 105 7.79 1.79 1.39
CA LEU A 105 7.50 1.48 2.78
C LEU A 105 6.00 1.16 2.88
N LEU A 106 5.62 0.08 3.56
CA LEU A 106 4.23 -0.18 3.90
C LEU A 106 3.99 0.21 5.36
N VAL A 107 2.98 1.04 5.60
CA VAL A 107 2.58 1.50 6.94
C VAL A 107 1.16 1.05 7.22
N GLY A 108 1.02 0.02 8.03
CA GLY A 108 -0.26 -0.52 8.49
C GLY A 108 -0.73 0.15 9.77
N ILE A 109 -1.98 0.55 9.79
CA ILE A 109 -2.67 1.14 10.95
C ILE A 109 -3.61 0.09 11.50
N GLU A 110 -3.26 -0.49 12.66
CA GLU A 110 -4.12 -1.48 13.33
C GLU A 110 -5.42 -0.84 13.81
N ASN A 111 -6.53 -1.53 13.63
CA ASN A 111 -7.83 -1.05 14.07
C ASN A 111 -7.97 -1.10 15.60
N THR A 112 -8.65 -0.10 16.14
CA THR A 112 -9.27 -0.12 17.46
C THR A 112 -10.80 -0.19 17.30
N GLU A 113 -11.35 0.78 16.60
CA GLU A 113 -12.78 0.83 16.27
C GLU A 113 -12.97 1.04 14.77
N ARG A 114 -12.80 -0.03 14.02
CA ARG A 114 -12.79 -0.01 12.55
C ARG A 114 -13.94 0.79 11.95
N ARG A 115 -15.17 0.54 12.41
CA ARG A 115 -16.35 1.20 11.83
C ARG A 115 -16.46 2.67 12.20
N ARG A 116 -16.02 3.07 13.38
CA ARG A 116 -15.89 4.47 13.75
C ARG A 116 -14.94 5.20 12.80
N ASP A 117 -13.76 4.64 12.60
CA ASP A 117 -12.65 5.31 11.92
C ASP A 117 -12.80 5.37 10.40
N LEU A 118 -13.41 4.35 9.82
CA LEU A 118 -13.47 4.19 8.36
C LEU A 118 -14.78 4.70 7.74
N THR A 119 -15.69 5.25 8.55
CA THR A 119 -16.98 5.75 8.05
C THR A 119 -17.19 7.22 8.37
N GLY A 120 -17.81 7.93 7.43
CA GLY A 120 -18.36 9.27 7.67
C GLY A 120 -19.64 9.23 8.51
N PRO A 121 -20.13 10.40 8.97
CA PRO A 121 -21.41 10.49 9.67
C PRO A 121 -22.54 9.86 8.86
N THR A 122 -23.52 9.27 9.55
CA THR A 122 -24.70 8.68 8.91
C THR A 122 -25.99 9.09 9.61
N THR A 123 -27.03 9.29 8.81
CA THR A 123 -28.40 9.46 9.24
C THR A 123 -29.22 8.18 9.06
N ASN A 124 -28.66 7.16 8.38
CA ASN A 124 -29.33 5.89 8.14
C ASN A 124 -29.34 5.05 9.43
N PRO A 125 -30.52 4.70 9.97
CA PRO A 125 -30.62 3.88 11.17
C PRO A 125 -30.02 2.48 11.00
N GLY A 126 -30.03 1.94 9.76
CA GLY A 126 -29.42 0.64 9.44
C GLY A 126 -27.91 0.63 9.68
N ASP A 127 -27.22 1.70 9.26
CA ASP A 127 -25.77 1.83 9.46
C ASP A 127 -25.40 1.85 10.95
N ARG A 128 -26.23 2.53 11.77
CA ARG A 128 -26.02 2.62 13.23
C ARG A 128 -26.25 1.29 13.97
N LYS A 129 -27.01 0.38 13.39
CA LYS A 129 -27.20 -0.96 13.96
C LYS A 129 -25.97 -1.84 13.77
N ILE A 130 -25.12 -1.55 12.79
CA ILE A 130 -23.93 -2.35 12.48
C ILE A 130 -22.84 -2.17 13.54
N ALA A 131 -22.72 -0.96 14.13
CA ALA A 131 -21.75 -0.69 15.18
C ALA A 131 -22.25 0.46 16.08
N PRO A 132 -21.92 0.43 17.41
CA PRO A 132 -22.37 1.45 18.35
C PRO A 132 -21.73 2.82 18.06
N ARG A 133 -20.53 2.86 17.50
CA ARG A 133 -19.81 4.09 17.12
C ARG A 133 -19.42 4.07 15.65
N VAL A 134 -19.82 5.11 14.92
CA VAL A 134 -19.56 5.33 13.50
C VAL A 134 -19.30 6.82 13.26
N GLY A 135 -18.83 7.22 12.08
CA GLY A 135 -18.78 8.62 11.67
C GLY A 135 -17.52 9.37 12.07
N GLY A 136 -16.43 8.67 12.41
CA GLY A 136 -15.16 9.25 12.87
C GLY A 136 -14.11 9.43 11.78
N SER A 137 -14.42 9.19 10.51
CA SER A 137 -13.43 9.24 9.41
C SER A 137 -12.67 10.56 9.31
N ALA A 138 -13.31 11.69 9.66
CA ALA A 138 -12.66 12.99 9.66
C ALA A 138 -11.53 13.06 10.71
N ALA A 139 -11.76 12.56 11.93
CA ALA A 139 -10.75 12.49 12.98
C ALA A 139 -9.63 11.51 12.62
N PHE A 140 -9.98 10.40 11.96
CA PHE A 140 -8.98 9.43 11.49
C PHE A 140 -8.11 10.01 10.36
N ARG A 141 -8.66 10.79 9.42
CA ARG A 141 -7.87 11.56 8.44
C ARG A 141 -6.95 12.58 9.10
N ALA A 142 -7.45 13.29 10.13
CA ALA A 142 -6.65 14.26 10.89
C ALA A 142 -5.48 13.57 11.61
N PHE A 143 -5.71 12.43 12.24
CA PHE A 143 -4.66 11.58 12.83
C PHE A 143 -3.60 11.19 11.79
N ILE A 144 -4.00 10.68 10.63
CA ILE A 144 -3.06 10.29 9.57
C ILE A 144 -2.24 11.49 9.12
N ARG A 145 -2.88 12.64 8.85
CA ARG A 145 -2.23 13.85 8.34
C ARG A 145 -1.27 14.48 9.34
N HIS A 146 -1.73 14.68 10.57
CA HIS A 146 -1.05 15.55 11.51
C HIS A 146 -0.19 14.82 12.54
N GLU A 147 -0.39 13.52 12.71
CA GLU A 147 0.30 12.74 13.73
C GLU A 147 1.10 11.59 13.11
N LEU A 148 0.45 10.71 12.33
CA LEU A 148 1.10 9.52 11.78
C LEU A 148 2.15 9.87 10.70
N MET A 149 1.79 10.66 9.69
CA MET A 149 2.73 11.01 8.61
C MET A 149 4.00 11.70 9.14
N PRO A 150 3.93 12.70 10.04
CA PRO A 150 5.11 13.28 10.66
C PRO A 150 5.93 12.26 11.47
N ALA A 151 5.26 11.34 12.19
CA ALA A 151 5.95 10.31 12.96
C ALA A 151 6.72 9.34 12.06
N ILE A 152 6.15 8.97 10.91
CA ILE A 152 6.82 8.13 9.89
C ILE A 152 8.01 8.87 9.29
N GLN A 153 7.84 10.11 8.86
CA GLN A 153 8.94 10.92 8.30
C GLN A 153 10.11 11.14 9.27
N LYS A 154 9.82 11.23 10.57
CA LYS A 154 10.86 11.34 11.60
C LYS A 154 11.63 10.03 11.81
N ARG A 155 10.98 8.87 11.64
CA ARG A 155 11.56 7.54 11.92
C ARG A 155 12.26 6.92 10.73
N TYR A 156 11.76 7.21 9.51
CA TYR A 156 12.16 6.53 8.30
C TYR A 156 12.57 7.52 7.20
N ARG A 157 13.49 7.10 6.35
CA ARG A 157 13.85 7.85 5.14
C ARG A 157 12.72 7.70 4.12
N THR A 158 11.95 8.77 3.93
CA THR A 158 10.81 8.77 3.02
C THR A 158 10.94 9.86 1.97
N THR A 159 10.28 9.67 0.83
CA THR A 159 10.01 10.74 -0.13
C THR A 159 8.70 11.44 0.22
N ASN A 160 8.34 12.45 -0.57
CA ASN A 160 7.05 13.14 -0.42
C ASN A 160 5.87 12.35 -1.02
N GLU A 161 6.14 11.31 -1.81
CA GLU A 161 5.09 10.52 -2.44
C GLU A 161 4.38 9.62 -1.42
N LYS A 162 3.05 9.67 -1.42
CA LYS A 162 2.18 8.95 -0.50
C LYS A 162 1.04 8.28 -1.25
N ALA A 163 0.79 7.04 -0.90
CA ALA A 163 -0.33 6.26 -1.40
C ALA A 163 -1.15 5.68 -0.25
N ILE A 164 -2.42 5.35 -0.52
CA ILE A 164 -3.29 4.64 0.42
C ILE A 164 -4.01 3.51 -0.30
N VAL A 165 -4.17 2.39 0.39
CA VAL A 165 -4.92 1.21 -0.08
C VAL A 165 -5.92 0.75 0.97
N GLY A 166 -7.08 0.29 0.55
CA GLY A 166 -8.07 -0.31 1.42
C GLY A 166 -9.19 -1.02 0.68
N GLU A 167 -9.81 -1.97 1.37
CA GLU A 167 -10.91 -2.77 0.89
C GLU A 167 -12.15 -2.53 1.75
N SER A 168 -13.36 -2.69 1.18
CA SER A 168 -14.62 -2.61 1.91
C SER A 168 -14.83 -1.23 2.56
N LEU A 169 -14.96 -1.13 3.89
CA LEU A 169 -15.02 0.15 4.62
C LEU A 169 -13.70 0.93 4.54
N ALA A 170 -12.54 0.25 4.46
CA ALA A 170 -11.28 0.94 4.20
C ALA A 170 -11.25 1.48 2.76
N GLY A 171 -11.84 0.78 1.80
CA GLY A 171 -12.07 1.28 0.44
C GLY A 171 -13.00 2.51 0.42
N LEU A 172 -14.07 2.51 1.22
CA LEU A 172 -14.91 3.69 1.43
C LEU A 172 -14.10 4.88 1.95
N PHE A 173 -13.28 4.66 3.00
CA PHE A 173 -12.41 5.70 3.56
C PHE A 173 -11.41 6.26 2.53
N VAL A 174 -10.85 5.38 1.67
CA VAL A 174 -9.97 5.78 0.57
C VAL A 174 -10.70 6.70 -0.41
N VAL A 175 -11.90 6.32 -0.88
CA VAL A 175 -12.71 7.14 -1.80
C VAL A 175 -13.17 8.44 -1.14
N GLU A 176 -13.61 8.37 0.12
CA GLU A 176 -14.01 9.55 0.89
C GLU A 176 -12.84 10.54 1.02
N THR A 177 -11.65 10.03 1.29
CA THR A 177 -10.44 10.86 1.39
C THR A 177 -10.05 11.46 0.04
N PHE A 178 -10.14 10.72 -1.05
CA PHE A 178 -9.93 11.23 -2.41
C PHE A 178 -10.87 12.39 -2.74
N LEU A 179 -12.13 12.32 -2.32
CA LEU A 179 -13.13 13.37 -2.61
C LEU A 179 -13.08 14.55 -1.65
N LEU A 180 -12.75 14.32 -0.36
CA LEU A 180 -12.79 15.36 0.68
C LEU A 180 -11.44 16.00 0.98
N ALA A 181 -10.34 15.29 0.77
CA ALA A 181 -8.97 15.73 1.06
C ALA A 181 -7.97 15.19 0.03
N PRO A 182 -8.14 15.51 -1.27
CA PRO A 182 -7.33 14.94 -2.36
C PRO A 182 -5.84 15.29 -2.27
N ASP A 183 -5.46 16.26 -1.46
CA ASP A 183 -4.08 16.65 -1.20
C ASP A 183 -3.35 15.70 -0.25
N LEU A 184 -4.06 14.81 0.46
CA LEU A 184 -3.47 13.96 1.49
C LEU A 184 -2.57 12.88 0.89
N PHE A 185 -2.97 12.29 -0.22
CA PHE A 185 -2.20 11.28 -0.95
C PHE A 185 -2.05 11.63 -2.42
N ASP A 186 -1.15 10.95 -3.12
CA ASP A 186 -0.97 11.06 -4.57
C ASP A 186 -1.71 9.94 -5.29
N THR A 187 -1.81 8.78 -4.64
CA THR A 187 -2.45 7.58 -5.17
C THR A 187 -3.42 6.97 -4.15
N TYR A 188 -4.60 6.62 -4.64
CA TYR A 188 -5.72 6.08 -3.91
C TYR A 188 -6.14 4.75 -4.53
N LEU A 189 -6.05 3.66 -3.78
CA LEU A 189 -6.40 2.31 -4.24
C LEU A 189 -7.56 1.79 -3.39
N ALA A 190 -8.74 1.68 -3.97
CA ALA A 190 -9.95 1.25 -3.27
C ALA A 190 -10.53 0.00 -3.93
N PHE A 191 -10.67 -1.06 -3.15
CA PHE A 191 -11.21 -2.32 -3.60
C PHE A 191 -12.55 -2.59 -2.91
N ASP A 192 -13.54 -2.97 -3.68
CA ASP A 192 -14.92 -3.18 -3.22
C ASP A 192 -15.41 -2.11 -2.21
N PRO A 193 -15.24 -0.81 -2.52
CA PRO A 193 -15.53 0.24 -1.56
C PRO A 193 -17.02 0.25 -1.17
N SER A 194 -17.30 0.30 0.13
CA SER A 194 -18.68 0.32 0.69
C SER A 194 -19.40 1.65 0.45
N LEU A 195 -19.52 2.07 -0.83
CA LEU A 195 -20.07 3.37 -1.23
C LEU A 195 -21.56 3.52 -0.95
N TRP A 196 -22.26 2.45 -0.58
CA TRP A 196 -23.65 2.44 -0.13
C TRP A 196 -23.86 3.14 1.22
N TRP A 197 -22.79 3.39 2.00
CA TRP A 197 -22.85 4.03 3.31
C TRP A 197 -23.66 5.33 3.30
N ASN A 198 -24.46 5.52 4.35
CA ASN A 198 -25.35 6.69 4.50
C ASN A 198 -26.22 6.94 3.26
N ASN A 199 -26.90 5.90 2.76
CA ASN A 199 -27.75 5.97 1.55
C ASN A 199 -26.97 6.50 0.33
N ALA A 200 -25.73 6.06 0.16
CA ALA A 200 -24.82 6.48 -0.92
C ALA A 200 -24.60 8.01 -0.97
N GLN A 201 -24.62 8.69 0.17
CA GLN A 201 -24.50 10.15 0.24
C GLN A 201 -23.21 10.66 -0.40
N LEU A 202 -22.10 9.93 -0.21
CA LEU A 202 -20.82 10.29 -0.82
C LEU A 202 -20.90 10.31 -2.35
N LEU A 203 -21.55 9.31 -2.95
CA LEU A 203 -21.79 9.26 -4.40
C LEU A 203 -22.68 10.39 -4.88
N ASN A 204 -23.74 10.69 -4.14
CA ASN A 204 -24.66 11.77 -4.49
C ASN A 204 -23.95 13.14 -4.50
N GLN A 205 -22.91 13.31 -3.70
CA GLN A 205 -22.13 14.53 -3.58
C GLN A 205 -20.85 14.52 -4.45
N ALA A 206 -20.44 13.39 -5.03
CA ALA A 206 -19.15 13.23 -5.70
C ALA A 206 -18.91 14.30 -6.78
N GLY A 207 -19.90 14.59 -7.61
CA GLY A 207 -19.77 15.59 -8.67
C GLY A 207 -19.53 17.03 -8.15
N SER A 208 -20.15 17.42 -7.04
CA SER A 208 -19.91 18.73 -6.40
C SER A 208 -18.57 18.77 -5.68
N LEU A 209 -18.17 17.68 -5.04
CA LEU A 209 -16.89 17.55 -4.35
C LEU A 209 -15.70 17.62 -5.32
N LEU A 210 -15.79 16.96 -6.47
CA LEU A 210 -14.77 17.01 -7.53
C LEU A 210 -14.62 18.43 -8.12
N ARG A 211 -15.69 19.20 -8.21
CA ARG A 211 -15.61 20.60 -8.63
C ARG A 211 -15.00 21.51 -7.57
N ALA A 212 -15.33 21.26 -6.30
CA ALA A 212 -14.87 22.10 -5.19
C ALA A 212 -13.41 21.82 -4.79
N ARG A 213 -12.91 20.60 -5.03
CA ARG A 213 -11.58 20.16 -4.61
C ARG A 213 -10.84 19.56 -5.80
N PRO A 214 -9.78 20.23 -6.28
CA PRO A 214 -9.06 19.76 -7.46
C PRO A 214 -8.29 18.45 -7.15
N THR A 215 -8.58 17.44 -7.97
CA THR A 215 -7.89 16.13 -7.96
C THR A 215 -6.76 16.04 -8.99
N ARG A 216 -6.30 17.19 -9.50
CA ARG A 216 -5.27 17.29 -10.53
C ARG A 216 -3.99 16.55 -10.09
N GLY A 217 -3.48 15.70 -10.96
CA GLY A 217 -2.25 14.93 -10.71
C GLY A 217 -2.44 13.75 -9.76
N LYS A 218 -3.68 13.49 -9.29
CA LYS A 218 -3.99 12.37 -8.41
C LYS A 218 -4.38 11.14 -9.22
N THR A 219 -4.13 9.96 -8.64
CA THR A 219 -4.51 8.67 -9.22
C THR A 219 -5.51 7.97 -8.31
N LEU A 220 -6.63 7.51 -8.88
CA LEU A 220 -7.60 6.64 -8.21
C LEU A 220 -7.72 5.32 -8.96
N TYR A 221 -7.58 4.21 -8.26
CA TYR A 221 -7.82 2.88 -8.79
C TYR A 221 -8.97 2.23 -8.04
N LEU A 222 -10.01 1.84 -8.76
CA LEU A 222 -11.18 1.17 -8.24
C LEU A 222 -11.24 -0.24 -8.83
N ALA A 223 -11.21 -1.27 -7.99
CA ALA A 223 -11.54 -2.63 -8.41
C ALA A 223 -12.80 -3.10 -7.67
N VAL A 224 -13.64 -3.86 -8.36
CA VAL A 224 -14.91 -4.32 -7.82
C VAL A 224 -15.16 -5.78 -8.16
N SER A 225 -15.70 -6.52 -7.18
CA SER A 225 -16.08 -7.94 -7.29
C SER A 225 -17.40 -8.14 -8.05
N SER A 226 -17.93 -9.34 -7.98
CA SER A 226 -19.26 -9.68 -8.49
C SER A 226 -20.43 -9.15 -7.66
N GLU A 227 -20.17 -8.47 -6.54
CA GLU A 227 -21.23 -7.92 -5.66
C GLU A 227 -21.99 -6.79 -6.35
N LYS A 228 -23.23 -7.06 -6.73
CA LYS A 228 -24.04 -6.19 -7.61
C LYS A 228 -24.16 -4.75 -7.13
N GLN A 229 -24.43 -4.55 -5.82
CA GLN A 229 -24.60 -3.21 -5.25
C GLN A 229 -23.27 -2.43 -5.27
N ILE A 230 -22.17 -3.08 -4.87
CA ILE A 230 -20.84 -2.46 -4.86
C ILE A 230 -20.41 -2.08 -6.27
N THR A 231 -20.60 -3.00 -7.22
CA THR A 231 -20.29 -2.76 -8.64
C THR A 231 -21.10 -1.59 -9.21
N ALA A 232 -22.41 -1.55 -8.93
CA ALA A 232 -23.28 -0.46 -9.40
C ALA A 232 -22.87 0.89 -8.81
N ASP A 233 -22.55 0.96 -7.53
CA ASP A 233 -22.12 2.19 -6.86
C ASP A 233 -20.76 2.68 -7.37
N ALA A 234 -19.81 1.77 -7.54
CA ALA A 234 -18.50 2.12 -8.09
C ALA A 234 -18.59 2.53 -9.58
N GLN A 235 -19.48 1.93 -10.36
CA GLN A 235 -19.76 2.36 -11.74
C GLN A 235 -20.31 3.80 -11.76
N ARG A 236 -21.25 4.15 -10.87
CA ARG A 236 -21.76 5.53 -10.73
C ARG A 236 -20.64 6.52 -10.41
N LEU A 237 -19.70 6.15 -9.53
CA LEU A 237 -18.53 6.98 -9.26
C LEU A 237 -17.66 7.14 -10.51
N SER A 238 -17.38 6.04 -11.22
CA SER A 238 -16.62 6.03 -12.47
C SER A 238 -17.24 6.96 -13.52
N ASP A 239 -18.56 6.91 -13.70
CA ASP A 239 -19.29 7.79 -14.63
C ASP A 239 -19.23 9.27 -14.20
N THR A 240 -19.29 9.52 -12.90
CA THR A 240 -19.10 10.86 -12.35
C THR A 240 -17.69 11.38 -12.60
N LEU A 241 -16.67 10.55 -12.39
CA LEU A 241 -15.27 10.90 -12.68
C LEU A 241 -15.07 11.24 -14.16
N ARG A 242 -15.65 10.45 -15.08
CA ARG A 242 -15.55 10.68 -16.53
C ARG A 242 -16.00 12.08 -16.92
N THR A 243 -17.03 12.61 -16.25
CA THR A 243 -17.65 13.90 -16.60
C THR A 243 -17.20 15.07 -15.74
N LYS A 244 -16.69 14.83 -14.52
CA LYS A 244 -16.44 15.87 -13.50
C LYS A 244 -15.02 15.89 -12.95
N ALA A 245 -14.19 14.85 -13.20
CA ALA A 245 -12.81 14.88 -12.74
C ALA A 245 -12.01 15.99 -13.42
N GLY A 246 -11.11 16.60 -12.67
CA GLY A 246 -10.23 17.66 -13.19
C GLY A 246 -9.25 17.12 -14.25
N ARG A 247 -8.77 18.01 -15.11
CA ARG A 247 -7.72 17.65 -16.08
C ARG A 247 -6.51 17.05 -15.36
N ASN A 248 -5.93 15.97 -15.91
CA ASN A 248 -4.80 15.22 -15.35
C ASN A 248 -5.13 14.43 -14.07
N THR A 249 -6.39 14.26 -13.70
CA THR A 249 -6.78 13.20 -12.76
C THR A 249 -6.74 11.87 -13.51
N LYS A 250 -5.97 10.91 -12.99
CA LYS A 250 -5.92 9.55 -13.53
C LYS A 250 -6.86 8.67 -12.72
N TRP A 251 -7.66 7.86 -13.38
CA TRP A 251 -8.49 6.89 -12.69
C TRP A 251 -8.67 5.63 -13.54
N THR A 252 -8.82 4.52 -12.84
CA THR A 252 -9.08 3.19 -13.42
C THR A 252 -10.29 2.61 -12.72
N PHE A 253 -11.18 1.99 -13.47
CA PHE A 253 -12.27 1.16 -12.95
C PHE A 253 -12.09 -0.23 -13.52
N GLU A 254 -11.88 -1.22 -12.64
CA GLU A 254 -11.59 -2.62 -13.01
C GLU A 254 -12.61 -3.56 -12.38
N PRO A 255 -13.63 -3.99 -13.13
CA PRO A 255 -14.50 -5.07 -12.71
C PRO A 255 -13.75 -6.41 -12.69
N MET A 256 -13.92 -7.16 -11.62
CA MET A 256 -13.36 -8.51 -11.40
C MET A 256 -14.51 -9.48 -11.07
N PRO A 257 -15.34 -9.84 -12.07
CA PRO A 257 -16.55 -10.63 -11.86
C PRO A 257 -16.27 -12.06 -11.38
N GLU A 258 -15.03 -12.53 -11.51
CA GLU A 258 -14.55 -13.81 -11.00
C GLU A 258 -14.35 -13.80 -9.47
N GLU A 259 -14.28 -12.61 -8.85
CA GLU A 259 -14.03 -12.43 -7.43
C GLU A 259 -15.32 -12.16 -6.65
N THR A 260 -15.30 -12.52 -5.39
CA THR A 260 -16.32 -12.12 -4.40
C THR A 260 -15.77 -11.03 -3.48
N HIS A 261 -16.61 -10.46 -2.62
CA HIS A 261 -16.16 -9.49 -1.62
C HIS A 261 -15.05 -10.03 -0.69
N GLN A 262 -15.06 -11.33 -0.41
CA GLN A 262 -14.06 -11.96 0.46
C GLN A 262 -12.75 -12.31 -0.26
N THR A 263 -12.75 -12.37 -1.59
CA THR A 263 -11.57 -12.85 -2.35
C THR A 263 -10.86 -11.75 -3.14
N ILE A 264 -11.53 -10.62 -3.39
CA ILE A 264 -11.04 -9.58 -4.30
C ILE A 264 -9.76 -8.88 -3.84
N TYR A 265 -9.53 -8.72 -2.53
CA TYR A 265 -8.44 -7.86 -2.07
C TYR A 265 -7.09 -8.28 -2.66
N HIS A 266 -6.72 -9.55 -2.55
CA HIS A 266 -5.42 -10.04 -3.02
C HIS A 266 -5.20 -9.82 -4.53
N PRO A 267 -6.06 -10.34 -5.43
CA PRO A 267 -5.87 -10.15 -6.86
C PRO A 267 -5.99 -8.70 -7.31
N ALA A 268 -6.87 -7.90 -6.70
CA ALA A 268 -7.00 -6.48 -7.00
C ALA A 268 -5.74 -5.69 -6.61
N ALA A 269 -5.20 -5.93 -5.40
CA ALA A 269 -3.96 -5.31 -4.96
C ALA A 269 -2.77 -5.70 -5.85
N LEU A 270 -2.66 -6.98 -6.24
CA LEU A 270 -1.63 -7.46 -7.16
C LEU A 270 -1.68 -6.71 -8.51
N ARG A 271 -2.88 -6.56 -9.09
CA ARG A 271 -3.06 -5.86 -10.38
C ARG A 271 -2.80 -4.36 -10.23
N ALA A 272 -3.38 -3.73 -9.21
CA ALA A 272 -3.24 -2.30 -8.96
C ALA A 272 -1.78 -1.89 -8.71
N PHE A 273 -1.05 -2.62 -7.87
CA PHE A 273 0.34 -2.30 -7.57
C PHE A 273 1.23 -2.40 -8.82
N ARG A 274 1.05 -3.42 -9.63
CA ARG A 274 1.75 -3.55 -10.93
C ARG A 274 1.39 -2.45 -11.92
N ALA A 275 0.15 -2.02 -11.96
CA ALA A 275 -0.31 -0.98 -12.87
C ALA A 275 0.17 0.41 -12.46
N VAL A 276 0.03 0.75 -11.16
CA VAL A 276 0.20 2.11 -10.66
C VAL A 276 1.62 2.37 -10.15
N PHE A 277 2.27 1.37 -9.54
CA PHE A 277 3.61 1.50 -8.96
C PHE A 277 4.71 0.85 -9.82
N ARG A 278 4.47 0.77 -11.11
CA ARG A 278 5.45 0.25 -12.08
C ARG A 278 6.79 0.96 -11.94
N PRO A 279 7.93 0.24 -12.01
CA PRO A 279 9.24 0.87 -12.12
C PRO A 279 9.29 1.81 -13.33
N GLN A 280 9.86 2.99 -13.15
CA GLN A 280 10.10 3.88 -14.28
C GLN A 280 11.30 3.34 -15.10
N PRO A 281 11.25 3.38 -16.43
CA PRO A 281 12.43 3.11 -17.23
C PRO A 281 13.59 4.03 -16.76
N ALA A 282 14.79 3.47 -16.65
CA ALA A 282 15.95 4.31 -16.41
C ALA A 282 16.01 5.39 -17.51
N PRO A 283 16.37 6.65 -17.18
CA PRO A 283 16.56 7.66 -18.20
C PRO A 283 17.55 7.12 -19.25
N ALA A 284 17.16 7.22 -20.52
CA ALA A 284 18.05 6.87 -21.61
C ALA A 284 19.37 7.62 -21.42
N LYS A 285 20.49 6.87 -21.39
CA LYS A 285 21.84 7.43 -21.29
C LYS A 285 22.18 8.16 -22.55
#